data_7473307b00d90e4a4ddf9c719dc3705a
#
_entry.id   7473307b00d90e4a4ddf9c719dc3705a
#
_cell.length_a   1.000
_cell.length_b   1.000
_cell.length_c   1.000
_cell.angle_alpha   90.00
_cell.angle_beta   90.00
_cell.angle_gamma   90.00
#
_symmetry.space_group_name_H-M   'P 1'
#
loop_
_entity.id
_entity.type
_entity.pdbx_description
1 polymer ?
#
loop_
_entity_poly.entity_id
_entity_poly.type
_entity_poly.pdbx_seq_one_letter_code
_entity_poly.pdbx_strand_id
1 'polypeptide(L)'
;MHYDIAIIGYGPVGAVTANLFGQKGFNTIVIEPKKEIWDIPRAVHFDGQTQRIFQTMGFMDEISKIIHPMEGINFLNNKGKSIVNINLKLDEPINGYDESVFFNQPIFEKFLRSEAIKHNNIDIKLGYKLTNIDAQESINNLTLLNINNEENEYITSNYVLACDGANSFVRKALNIESFDYKCDQDWVVVDYQVDDKYKINTDRYQICDYKRPTTIVPITGQHVRWEFKVNPDDNLETLEDEKNIRKMMKPHLWRLNPEIPLHSGKLLRSSAY
;
A
#
# COMPACT_ATOMS: atom_id res chain seq x y z
N MET A 1 19.47 -10.41 -23.47
CA MET A 1 19.88 -10.88 -22.11
C MET A 1 18.86 -11.89 -21.65
N HIS A 2 19.31 -12.90 -20.88
CA HIS A 2 18.43 -13.95 -20.32
C HIS A 2 18.49 -13.94 -18.80
N TYR A 3 17.32 -14.09 -18.15
CA TYR A 3 17.15 -14.13 -16.71
C TYR A 3 16.39 -15.39 -16.28
N ASP A 4 16.63 -15.86 -15.06
CA ASP A 4 15.78 -16.89 -14.48
C ASP A 4 14.39 -16.34 -14.21
N ILE A 5 14.31 -15.11 -13.71
CA ILE A 5 13.08 -14.49 -13.24
C ILE A 5 13.01 -13.02 -13.71
N ALA A 6 11.86 -12.64 -14.27
CA ALA A 6 11.49 -11.25 -14.51
C ALA A 6 10.34 -10.83 -13.58
N ILE A 7 10.57 -9.80 -12.77
CA ILE A 7 9.58 -9.22 -11.87
C ILE A 7 9.04 -7.94 -12.50
N ILE A 8 7.74 -7.90 -12.79
CA ILE A 8 7.07 -6.74 -13.39
C ILE A 8 6.38 -5.94 -12.29
N GLY A 9 6.92 -4.75 -12.03
CA GLY A 9 6.51 -3.86 -10.93
C GLY A 9 7.45 -3.95 -9.72
N TYR A 10 7.79 -2.79 -9.14
CA TYR A 10 8.69 -2.66 -8.00
C TYR A 10 8.04 -1.96 -6.81
N GLY A 11 6.71 -2.13 -6.65
CA GLY A 11 5.97 -1.80 -5.44
C GLY A 11 6.30 -2.77 -4.29
N PRO A 12 5.55 -2.72 -3.16
CA PRO A 12 5.85 -3.55 -1.97
C PRO A 12 6.02 -5.04 -2.29
N VAL A 13 5.11 -5.61 -3.10
CA VAL A 13 5.17 -7.04 -3.47
C VAL A 13 6.40 -7.35 -4.33
N GLY A 14 6.66 -6.55 -5.37
CA GLY A 14 7.82 -6.75 -6.24
C GLY A 14 9.15 -6.57 -5.50
N ALA A 15 9.24 -5.62 -4.57
CA ALA A 15 10.43 -5.40 -3.77
C ALA A 15 10.71 -6.55 -2.77
N VAL A 16 9.67 -7.09 -2.13
CA VAL A 16 9.79 -8.30 -1.30
C VAL A 16 10.25 -9.49 -2.15
N THR A 17 9.60 -9.70 -3.29
CA THR A 17 9.90 -10.78 -4.23
C THR A 17 11.35 -10.70 -4.73
N ALA A 18 11.82 -9.50 -5.11
CA ALA A 18 13.20 -9.28 -5.53
C ALA A 18 14.21 -9.70 -4.45
N ASN A 19 14.00 -9.29 -3.20
CA ASN A 19 14.87 -9.69 -2.10
C ASN A 19 14.89 -11.21 -1.87
N LEU A 20 13.71 -11.87 -1.92
CA LEU A 20 13.62 -13.32 -1.74
C LEU A 20 14.43 -14.07 -2.81
N PHE A 21 14.30 -13.68 -4.09
CA PHE A 21 15.06 -14.33 -5.16
C PHE A 21 16.54 -13.91 -5.18
N GLY A 22 16.83 -12.66 -4.81
CA GLY A 22 18.20 -12.20 -4.62
C GLY A 22 18.97 -13.05 -3.61
N GLN A 23 18.37 -13.29 -2.43
CA GLN A 23 18.93 -14.13 -1.38
C GLN A 23 19.10 -15.60 -1.81
N LYS A 24 18.29 -16.07 -2.74
CA LYS A 24 18.37 -17.45 -3.28
C LYS A 24 19.36 -17.58 -4.45
N GLY A 25 19.94 -16.49 -4.93
CA GLY A 25 20.94 -16.48 -6.00
C GLY A 25 20.37 -16.60 -7.41
N PHE A 26 19.06 -16.43 -7.62
CA PHE A 26 18.47 -16.42 -8.97
C PHE A 26 18.86 -15.15 -9.73
N ASN A 27 19.26 -15.32 -11.01
CA ASN A 27 19.50 -14.21 -11.91
C ASN A 27 18.17 -13.52 -12.25
N THR A 28 17.93 -12.35 -11.63
CA THR A 28 16.62 -11.71 -11.61
C THR A 28 16.66 -10.32 -12.20
N ILE A 29 15.66 -9.96 -13.01
CA ILE A 29 15.44 -8.58 -13.44
C ILE A 29 14.15 -8.04 -12.84
N VAL A 30 14.20 -6.77 -12.37
CA VAL A 30 13.03 -6.02 -11.89
C VAL A 30 12.75 -4.87 -12.87
N ILE A 31 11.51 -4.74 -13.33
CA ILE A 31 11.08 -3.73 -14.30
C ILE A 31 10.03 -2.83 -13.65
N GLU A 32 10.32 -1.52 -13.58
CA GLU A 32 9.43 -0.54 -12.95
C GLU A 32 9.35 0.73 -13.81
N PRO A 33 8.15 1.16 -14.23
CA PRO A 33 7.95 2.38 -15.02
C PRO A 33 8.36 3.65 -14.30
N LYS A 34 8.22 3.71 -12.98
CA LYS A 34 8.51 4.89 -12.17
C LYS A 34 9.95 4.85 -11.67
N LYS A 35 10.65 6.00 -11.76
CA LYS A 35 12.00 6.13 -11.19
C LYS A 35 11.96 6.28 -9.67
N GLU A 36 10.95 7.00 -9.18
CA GLU A 36 10.82 7.35 -7.77
C GLU A 36 9.74 6.51 -7.09
N ILE A 37 9.91 6.31 -5.80
CA ILE A 37 8.89 5.73 -4.95
C ILE A 37 7.75 6.75 -4.80
N TRP A 38 6.52 6.26 -4.82
CA TRP A 38 5.36 7.12 -4.59
C TRP A 38 5.35 7.62 -3.14
N ASP A 39 5.32 8.93 -2.94
CA ASP A 39 5.50 9.56 -1.62
C ASP A 39 4.35 9.36 -0.64
N ILE A 40 3.18 8.95 -1.13
CA ILE A 40 1.97 8.84 -0.31
C ILE A 40 1.59 7.37 -0.16
N PRO A 41 1.36 6.87 1.09
CA PRO A 41 1.00 5.47 1.32
C PRO A 41 -0.30 5.10 0.61
N ARG A 42 -0.33 3.97 -0.09
CA ARG A 42 -1.56 3.32 -0.56
C ARG A 42 -2.00 2.26 0.44
N ALA A 43 -1.12 1.34 0.79
CA ALA A 43 -1.31 0.39 1.88
C ALA A 43 -0.81 0.97 3.19
N VAL A 44 -1.43 0.59 4.30
CA VAL A 44 -1.11 1.13 5.62
C VAL A 44 -0.93 0.06 6.70
N HIS A 45 -1.29 -1.20 6.44
CA HIS A 45 -1.12 -2.30 7.39
C HIS A 45 -0.79 -3.62 6.69
N PHE A 46 -0.19 -4.55 7.42
CA PHE A 46 -0.02 -5.95 7.06
C PHE A 46 -0.11 -6.84 8.31
N ASP A 47 -0.26 -8.13 8.10
CA ASP A 47 -0.53 -9.13 9.13
C ASP A 47 0.73 -9.81 9.71
N GLY A 48 0.54 -10.64 10.72
CA GLY A 48 1.60 -11.41 11.34
C GLY A 48 2.23 -12.44 10.40
N GLN A 49 1.50 -12.95 9.42
CA GLN A 49 2.05 -13.86 8.42
C GLN A 49 3.03 -13.16 7.48
N THR A 50 2.72 -11.94 7.09
CA THR A 50 3.65 -11.08 6.33
C THR A 50 4.93 -10.79 7.12
N GLN A 51 4.83 -10.60 8.45
CA GLN A 51 6.00 -10.45 9.32
C GLN A 51 6.88 -11.70 9.32
N ARG A 52 6.31 -12.90 9.22
CA ARG A 52 7.06 -14.16 9.05
C ARG A 52 7.87 -14.20 7.75
N ILE A 53 7.36 -13.62 6.66
CA ILE A 53 8.13 -13.48 5.41
C ILE A 53 9.38 -12.62 5.65
N PHE A 54 9.22 -11.49 6.35
CA PHE A 54 10.35 -10.61 6.68
C PHE A 54 11.34 -11.27 7.64
N GLN A 55 10.87 -12.09 8.57
CA GLN A 55 11.73 -12.92 9.41
C GLN A 55 12.57 -13.89 8.56
N THR A 56 11.95 -14.56 7.59
CA THR A 56 12.64 -15.48 6.68
C THR A 56 13.74 -14.77 5.89
N MET A 57 13.54 -13.50 5.56
CA MET A 57 14.54 -12.66 4.88
C MET A 57 15.61 -12.10 5.83
N GLY A 58 15.45 -12.24 7.16
CA GLY A 58 16.34 -11.63 8.14
C GLY A 58 16.14 -10.12 8.32
N PHE A 59 14.97 -9.58 7.96
CA PHE A 59 14.70 -8.14 7.95
C PHE A 59 13.90 -7.64 9.16
N MET A 60 13.45 -8.52 10.05
CA MET A 60 12.56 -8.12 11.14
C MET A 60 13.17 -7.11 12.10
N ASP A 61 14.49 -7.16 12.36
CA ASP A 61 15.17 -6.21 13.25
C ASP A 61 15.07 -4.76 12.72
N GLU A 62 15.10 -4.58 11.41
CA GLU A 62 14.96 -3.26 10.80
C GLU A 62 13.48 -2.88 10.60
N ILE A 63 12.65 -3.82 10.16
CA ILE A 63 11.23 -3.57 9.92
C ILE A 63 10.50 -3.24 11.22
N SER A 64 10.84 -3.89 12.34
CA SER A 64 10.25 -3.60 13.66
C SER A 64 10.41 -2.15 14.11
N LYS A 65 11.42 -1.43 13.58
CA LYS A 65 11.66 -0.01 13.90
C LYS A 65 10.71 0.95 13.15
N ILE A 66 10.06 0.48 12.08
CA ILE A 66 9.23 1.30 11.19
C ILE A 66 7.77 0.86 11.11
N ILE A 67 7.38 -0.08 11.97
CA ILE A 67 6.00 -0.56 12.12
C ILE A 67 5.48 -0.27 13.53
N HIS A 68 4.15 -0.27 13.68
CA HIS A 68 3.49 -0.14 14.97
C HIS A 68 2.35 -1.16 15.09
N PRO A 69 2.17 -1.82 16.24
CA PRO A 69 1.04 -2.73 16.46
C PRO A 69 -0.29 -2.03 16.23
N MET A 70 -1.22 -2.73 15.58
CA MET A 70 -2.62 -2.36 15.51
C MET A 70 -3.37 -3.12 16.61
N GLU A 71 -3.69 -2.44 17.72
CA GLU A 71 -4.27 -3.10 18.89
C GLU A 71 -5.72 -3.53 18.67
N GLY A 72 -6.44 -2.87 17.75
CA GLY A 72 -7.82 -3.25 17.49
C GLY A 72 -8.56 -2.35 16.49
N ILE A 73 -9.84 -2.66 16.30
CA ILE A 73 -10.75 -1.91 15.44
C ILE A 73 -12.06 -1.69 16.19
N ASN A 74 -12.47 -0.43 16.30
CA ASN A 74 -13.75 -0.04 16.88
C ASN A 74 -14.77 0.25 15.77
N PHE A 75 -15.83 -0.56 15.69
CA PHE A 75 -16.99 -0.28 14.84
C PHE A 75 -18.01 0.52 15.63
N LEU A 76 -18.30 1.72 15.17
CA LEU A 76 -19.21 2.64 15.84
C LEU A 76 -20.43 2.93 14.97
N ASN A 77 -21.59 3.13 15.59
CA ASN A 77 -22.76 3.67 14.89
C ASN A 77 -22.61 5.20 14.67
N ASN A 78 -23.55 5.80 13.97
CA ASN A 78 -23.57 7.23 13.66
C ASN A 78 -23.64 8.15 14.91
N LYS A 79 -24.05 7.61 16.07
CA LYS A 79 -24.04 8.32 17.35
C LYS A 79 -22.75 8.12 18.15
N GLY A 80 -21.78 7.39 17.59
CA GLY A 80 -20.50 7.10 18.25
C GLY A 80 -20.56 5.95 19.29
N LYS A 81 -21.70 5.25 19.40
CA LYS A 81 -21.80 4.07 20.27
C LYS A 81 -21.14 2.87 19.60
N SER A 82 -20.35 2.13 20.36
CA SER A 82 -19.72 0.89 19.88
C SER A 82 -20.77 -0.15 19.50
N ILE A 83 -20.63 -0.70 18.29
CA ILE A 83 -21.36 -1.86 17.79
C ILE A 83 -20.56 -3.11 18.13
N VAL A 84 -19.26 -3.08 17.79
CA VAL A 84 -18.31 -4.14 18.10
C VAL A 84 -16.91 -3.55 18.25
N ASN A 85 -16.11 -4.11 19.14
CA ASN A 85 -14.69 -3.86 19.26
C ASN A 85 -13.97 -5.17 19.00
N ILE A 86 -13.11 -5.19 18.02
CA ILE A 86 -12.25 -6.33 17.68
C ILE A 86 -10.89 -6.04 18.29
N ASN A 87 -10.50 -6.82 19.32
CA ASN A 87 -9.16 -6.76 19.88
C ASN A 87 -8.23 -7.64 19.02
N LEU A 88 -7.15 -7.06 18.53
CA LEU A 88 -6.11 -7.74 17.74
C LEU A 88 -4.83 -7.98 18.57
N LYS A 89 -4.78 -7.45 19.79
CA LYS A 89 -3.68 -7.70 20.71
C LYS A 89 -3.94 -9.01 21.43
N LEU A 90 -3.18 -10.03 21.06
CA LEU A 90 -3.24 -11.35 21.66
C LEU A 90 -2.07 -11.54 22.63
N ASP A 91 -2.32 -12.24 23.75
CA ASP A 91 -1.27 -12.62 24.70
C ASP A 91 -0.28 -13.61 24.06
N GLU A 92 -0.80 -14.48 23.19
CA GLU A 92 -0.01 -15.45 22.41
C GLU A 92 -0.34 -15.29 20.92
N PRO A 93 0.41 -14.46 20.18
CA PRO A 93 0.20 -14.24 18.75
C PRO A 93 0.39 -15.54 17.94
N ILE A 94 -0.56 -15.85 17.04
CA ILE A 94 -0.60 -17.10 16.26
C ILE A 94 0.69 -17.30 15.46
N ASN A 95 1.23 -16.22 14.89
CA ASN A 95 2.43 -16.27 14.06
C ASN A 95 3.71 -15.86 14.82
N GLY A 96 3.64 -15.68 16.15
CA GLY A 96 4.73 -15.15 16.96
C GLY A 96 5.02 -13.66 16.76
N TYR A 97 4.12 -12.96 16.05
CA TYR A 97 4.15 -11.52 15.79
C TYR A 97 2.75 -10.94 15.96
N ASP A 98 2.64 -9.62 16.12
CA ASP A 98 1.35 -8.93 16.18
C ASP A 98 0.45 -9.32 15.01
N GLU A 99 -0.84 -9.56 15.28
CA GLU A 99 -1.80 -10.00 14.25
C GLU A 99 -1.97 -8.99 13.13
N SER A 100 -1.75 -7.71 13.42
CA SER A 100 -1.71 -6.65 12.42
C SER A 100 -0.82 -5.49 12.88
N VAL A 101 -0.11 -4.88 11.95
CA VAL A 101 0.76 -3.74 12.21
C VAL A 101 0.54 -2.65 11.18
N PHE A 102 0.68 -1.39 11.62
CA PHE A 102 0.71 -0.24 10.73
C PHE A 102 2.12 0.01 10.22
N PHE A 103 2.23 0.51 8.98
CA PHE A 103 3.48 0.93 8.38
C PHE A 103 3.30 2.13 7.45
N ASN A 104 4.38 2.88 7.24
CA ASN A 104 4.44 3.90 6.20
C ASN A 104 5.02 3.27 4.93
N GLN A 105 4.20 3.11 3.88
CA GLN A 105 4.58 2.42 2.65
C GLN A 105 5.84 3.01 1.98
N PRO A 106 5.99 4.33 1.78
CA PRO A 106 7.21 4.91 1.23
C PRO A 106 8.48 4.56 2.00
N ILE A 107 8.45 4.62 3.33
CA ILE A 107 9.60 4.26 4.19
C ILE A 107 9.92 2.77 4.04
N PHE A 108 8.89 1.94 4.04
CA PHE A 108 9.01 0.50 3.88
C PHE A 108 9.58 0.11 2.51
N GLU A 109 9.07 0.71 1.42
CA GLU A 109 9.60 0.47 0.07
C GLU A 109 11.06 0.93 -0.08
N LYS A 110 11.42 2.09 0.50
CA LYS A 110 12.82 2.55 0.51
C LYS A 110 13.75 1.54 1.15
N PHE A 111 13.36 0.99 2.30
CA PHE A 111 14.11 -0.06 2.98
C PHE A 111 14.26 -1.29 2.08
N LEU A 112 13.17 -1.87 1.58
CA LEU A 112 13.22 -3.06 0.73
C LEU A 112 14.04 -2.87 -0.54
N ARG A 113 13.93 -1.72 -1.20
CA ARG A 113 14.72 -1.40 -2.39
C ARG A 113 16.21 -1.24 -2.06
N SER A 114 16.54 -0.66 -0.90
CA SER A 114 17.93 -0.54 -0.45
C SER A 114 18.58 -1.89 -0.14
N GLU A 115 17.80 -2.88 0.30
CA GLU A 115 18.29 -4.24 0.50
C GLU A 115 18.44 -4.99 -0.85
N ALA A 116 17.49 -4.83 -1.76
CA ALA A 116 17.53 -5.50 -3.06
C ALA A 116 18.75 -5.10 -3.90
N ILE A 117 19.18 -3.85 -3.86
CA ILE A 117 20.36 -3.35 -4.58
C ILE A 117 21.67 -4.04 -4.13
N LYS A 118 21.72 -4.59 -2.92
CA LYS A 118 22.91 -5.27 -2.40
C LYS A 118 23.15 -6.64 -3.04
N HIS A 119 22.17 -7.20 -3.73
CA HIS A 119 22.28 -8.50 -4.40
C HIS A 119 22.88 -8.34 -5.81
N ASN A 120 24.06 -8.91 -6.05
CA ASN A 120 24.75 -8.83 -7.35
C ASN A 120 24.05 -9.60 -8.50
N ASN A 121 23.06 -10.41 -8.16
CA ASN A 121 22.26 -11.22 -9.10
C ASN A 121 20.90 -10.58 -9.41
N ILE A 122 20.70 -9.33 -9.05
CA ILE A 122 19.48 -8.58 -9.38
C ILE A 122 19.81 -7.37 -10.23
N ASP A 123 19.24 -7.32 -11.43
CA ASP A 123 19.22 -6.16 -12.29
C ASP A 123 17.94 -5.34 -12.06
N ILE A 124 18.04 -4.04 -11.81
CA ILE A 124 16.88 -3.17 -11.58
C ILE A 124 16.79 -2.14 -12.70
N LYS A 125 15.70 -2.19 -13.47
CA LYS A 125 15.39 -1.25 -14.54
C LYS A 125 14.24 -0.32 -14.14
N LEU A 126 14.59 0.87 -13.67
CA LEU A 126 13.66 1.96 -13.40
C LEU A 126 13.45 2.83 -14.64
N GLY A 127 12.23 3.29 -14.89
CA GLY A 127 11.87 4.02 -16.11
C GLY A 127 11.65 3.12 -17.32
N TYR A 128 11.41 1.83 -17.08
CA TYR A 128 11.10 0.85 -18.12
C TYR A 128 9.70 0.25 -17.91
N LYS A 129 8.97 0.12 -19.00
CA LYS A 129 7.63 -0.45 -19.02
C LYS A 129 7.59 -1.71 -19.86
N LEU A 130 7.01 -2.79 -19.36
CA LEU A 130 6.68 -3.95 -20.19
C LEU A 130 5.58 -3.58 -21.16
N THR A 131 5.82 -3.77 -22.46
CA THR A 131 4.87 -3.46 -23.53
C THR A 131 4.38 -4.69 -24.30
N ASN A 132 5.15 -5.79 -24.25
CA ASN A 132 4.74 -7.06 -24.81
C ASN A 132 5.30 -8.21 -23.99
N ILE A 133 4.52 -9.28 -23.91
CA ILE A 133 4.92 -10.59 -23.36
C ILE A 133 4.44 -11.68 -24.32
N ASP A 134 5.39 -12.48 -24.80
CA ASP A 134 5.15 -13.70 -25.55
C ASP A 134 5.55 -14.87 -24.64
N ALA A 135 4.53 -15.45 -23.99
CA ALA A 135 4.70 -16.52 -23.01
C ALA A 135 4.71 -17.88 -23.72
N GLN A 136 5.82 -18.59 -23.62
CA GLN A 136 6.01 -19.94 -24.18
C GLN A 136 6.30 -20.93 -23.04
N GLU A 137 6.25 -22.24 -23.33
CA GLU A 137 6.38 -23.30 -22.32
C GLU A 137 7.68 -23.21 -21.49
N SER A 138 8.80 -22.80 -22.09
CA SER A 138 10.10 -22.78 -21.42
C SER A 138 10.77 -21.42 -21.32
N ILE A 139 10.44 -20.49 -22.18
CA ILE A 139 11.08 -19.16 -22.24
C ILE A 139 10.02 -18.11 -22.58
N ASN A 140 9.98 -17.05 -21.79
CA ASN A 140 9.14 -15.88 -22.06
C ASN A 140 9.97 -14.80 -22.77
N ASN A 141 9.46 -14.26 -23.88
CA ASN A 141 10.05 -13.13 -24.58
C ASN A 141 9.36 -11.83 -24.13
N LEU A 142 10.13 -10.89 -23.65
CA LEU A 142 9.63 -9.63 -23.09
C LEU A 142 10.16 -8.45 -23.89
N THR A 143 9.26 -7.52 -24.24
CA THR A 143 9.62 -6.24 -24.84
C THR A 143 9.45 -5.15 -23.79
N LEU A 144 10.53 -4.46 -23.49
CA LEU A 144 10.58 -3.35 -22.54
C LEU A 144 10.71 -2.05 -23.30
N LEU A 145 9.89 -1.06 -23.00
CA LEU A 145 10.03 0.29 -23.48
C LEU A 145 10.77 1.14 -22.45
N ASN A 146 11.91 1.72 -22.82
CA ASN A 146 12.53 2.77 -22.03
C ASN A 146 11.74 4.07 -22.20
N ILE A 147 11.12 4.55 -21.12
CA ILE A 147 10.22 5.71 -21.14
C ILE A 147 10.95 7.02 -21.48
N ASN A 148 12.28 7.11 -21.29
CA ASN A 148 13.00 8.35 -21.48
C ASN A 148 13.38 8.62 -22.95
N ASN A 149 13.73 7.57 -23.69
CA ASN A 149 14.19 7.67 -25.09
C ASN A 149 13.29 6.94 -26.09
N GLU A 150 12.21 6.33 -25.60
CA GLU A 150 11.24 5.57 -26.38
C GLU A 150 11.83 4.38 -27.16
N GLU A 151 12.98 3.87 -26.74
CA GLU A 151 13.63 2.71 -27.36
C GLU A 151 13.13 1.40 -26.73
N ASN A 152 12.97 0.39 -27.59
CA ASN A 152 12.63 -0.96 -27.12
C ASN A 152 13.90 -1.75 -26.78
N GLU A 153 13.80 -2.50 -25.68
CA GLU A 153 14.78 -3.48 -25.27
C GLU A 153 14.12 -4.86 -25.20
N TYR A 154 14.83 -5.90 -25.66
CA TYR A 154 14.33 -7.28 -25.72
C TYR A 154 15.11 -8.14 -24.72
N ILE A 155 14.39 -8.82 -23.87
CA ILE A 155 14.94 -9.76 -22.89
C ILE A 155 14.15 -11.07 -22.92
N THR A 156 14.73 -12.11 -22.32
CA THR A 156 14.06 -13.38 -22.10
C THR A 156 14.13 -13.77 -20.64
N SER A 157 13.15 -14.53 -20.15
CA SER A 157 13.18 -15.09 -18.81
C SER A 157 12.50 -16.47 -18.77
N ASN A 158 12.92 -17.32 -17.82
CA ASN A 158 12.24 -18.60 -17.59
C ASN A 158 10.86 -18.36 -16.93
N TYR A 159 10.78 -17.43 -15.96
CA TYR A 159 9.55 -17.12 -15.25
C TYR A 159 9.29 -15.60 -15.25
N VAL A 160 8.02 -15.24 -15.31
CA VAL A 160 7.54 -13.85 -15.16
C VAL A 160 6.62 -13.76 -13.97
N LEU A 161 6.95 -12.88 -13.04
CA LEU A 161 6.15 -12.59 -11.84
C LEU A 161 5.47 -11.24 -11.99
N ALA A 162 4.15 -11.27 -12.17
CA ALA A 162 3.34 -10.06 -12.31
C ALA A 162 3.07 -9.43 -10.93
N CYS A 163 3.85 -8.39 -10.59
CA CYS A 163 3.71 -7.56 -9.39
C CYS A 163 3.25 -6.13 -9.75
N ASP A 164 2.62 -5.96 -10.90
CA ASP A 164 2.25 -4.69 -11.55
C ASP A 164 0.90 -4.10 -11.09
N GLY A 165 0.34 -4.66 -10.02
CA GLY A 165 -0.77 -4.10 -9.27
C GLY A 165 -2.16 -4.36 -9.87
N ALA A 166 -3.17 -3.64 -9.36
CA ALA A 166 -4.58 -3.86 -9.68
C ALA A 166 -4.89 -3.72 -11.18
N ASN A 167 -4.23 -2.78 -11.86
CA ASN A 167 -4.39 -2.54 -13.30
C ASN A 167 -3.43 -3.35 -14.18
N SER A 168 -2.94 -4.49 -13.68
CA SER A 168 -1.91 -5.33 -14.27
C SER A 168 -1.99 -5.42 -15.79
N PHE A 169 -0.90 -5.01 -16.45
CA PHE A 169 -0.69 -5.21 -17.87
C PHE A 169 -0.54 -6.70 -18.20
N VAL A 170 0.24 -7.43 -17.39
CA VAL A 170 0.52 -8.86 -17.61
C VAL A 170 -0.77 -9.67 -17.58
N ARG A 171 -1.65 -9.42 -16.59
CA ARG A 171 -2.97 -10.07 -16.52
C ARG A 171 -3.78 -9.86 -17.81
N LYS A 172 -3.80 -8.62 -18.32
CA LYS A 172 -4.55 -8.28 -19.54
C LYS A 172 -3.91 -8.88 -20.78
N ALA A 173 -2.59 -8.81 -20.91
CA ALA A 173 -1.86 -9.34 -22.06
C ALA A 173 -1.98 -10.87 -22.19
N LEU A 174 -2.08 -11.58 -21.07
CA LEU A 174 -2.25 -13.03 -21.02
C LEU A 174 -3.73 -13.46 -20.95
N ASN A 175 -4.69 -12.52 -21.07
CA ASN A 175 -6.11 -12.80 -20.99
C ASN A 175 -6.53 -13.57 -19.73
N ILE A 176 -5.87 -13.30 -18.60
CA ILE A 176 -6.23 -13.90 -17.31
C ILE A 176 -7.51 -13.23 -16.81
N GLU A 177 -8.58 -14.01 -16.75
CA GLU A 177 -9.90 -13.53 -16.33
C GLU A 177 -9.91 -13.12 -14.86
N SER A 178 -10.74 -12.12 -14.55
CA SER A 178 -11.06 -11.73 -13.18
C SER A 178 -12.58 -11.76 -12.99
N PHE A 179 -13.02 -12.33 -11.88
CA PHE A 179 -14.43 -12.32 -11.54
C PHE A 179 -14.75 -11.03 -10.80
N ASP A 180 -15.73 -10.28 -11.31
CA ASP A 180 -16.17 -9.01 -10.74
C ASP A 180 -17.55 -9.19 -10.08
N TYR A 181 -17.61 -8.99 -8.76
CA TYR A 181 -18.84 -9.07 -7.96
C TYR A 181 -19.78 -7.88 -8.13
N LYS A 182 -19.38 -6.85 -8.89
CA LYS A 182 -20.15 -5.61 -9.10
C LYS A 182 -20.51 -4.91 -7.78
N CYS A 183 -19.58 -4.90 -6.84
CA CYS A 183 -19.72 -4.28 -5.53
C CYS A 183 -18.88 -3.00 -5.39
N ASP A 184 -18.59 -2.35 -6.52
CA ASP A 184 -17.77 -1.14 -6.55
C ASP A 184 -18.44 0.00 -5.78
N GLN A 185 -17.65 0.70 -5.00
CA GLN A 185 -18.06 1.87 -4.25
C GLN A 185 -16.91 2.88 -4.28
N ASP A 186 -17.22 4.10 -4.65
CA ASP A 186 -16.25 5.19 -4.65
C ASP A 186 -16.03 5.73 -3.23
N TRP A 187 -14.78 5.99 -2.91
CA TRP A 187 -14.35 6.56 -1.64
C TRP A 187 -13.39 7.72 -1.86
N VAL A 188 -13.51 8.76 -1.05
CA VAL A 188 -12.50 9.81 -0.95
C VAL A 188 -11.53 9.44 0.16
N VAL A 189 -10.27 9.25 -0.22
CA VAL A 189 -9.15 9.01 0.71
C VAL A 189 -8.47 10.33 1.02
N VAL A 190 -8.32 10.62 2.28
CA VAL A 190 -7.69 11.82 2.81
C VAL A 190 -6.52 11.42 3.70
N ASP A 191 -5.32 11.80 3.31
CA ASP A 191 -4.15 11.66 4.15
C ASP A 191 -3.86 13.01 4.83
N TYR A 192 -3.78 13.01 6.15
CA TYR A 192 -3.73 14.20 6.98
C TYR A 192 -2.63 14.09 8.02
N GLN A 193 -1.78 15.10 8.11
CA GLN A 193 -0.74 15.22 9.13
C GLN A 193 -1.24 16.09 10.26
N VAL A 194 -1.38 15.50 11.44
CA VAL A 194 -1.69 16.25 12.67
C VAL A 194 -0.44 16.97 13.16
N ASP A 195 -0.59 18.15 13.77
CA ASP A 195 0.55 18.87 14.35
C ASP A 195 1.18 18.07 15.50
N ASP A 196 2.50 18.02 15.57
CA ASP A 196 3.27 17.20 16.53
C ASP A 196 2.99 17.51 18.01
N LYS A 197 2.46 18.70 18.30
CA LYS A 197 2.09 19.10 19.67
C LYS A 197 0.87 18.35 20.23
N TYR A 198 0.06 17.70 19.39
CA TYR A 198 -1.10 16.94 19.82
C TYR A 198 -0.75 15.45 19.86
N LYS A 199 -0.96 14.79 20.99
CA LYS A 199 -0.88 13.34 21.07
C LYS A 199 -2.16 12.76 20.49
N ILE A 200 -2.07 11.97 19.41
CA ILE A 200 -3.22 11.32 18.81
C ILE A 200 -3.47 9.95 19.43
N ASN A 201 -4.76 9.58 19.49
CA ASN A 201 -5.18 8.20 19.77
C ASN A 201 -4.87 7.34 18.54
N THR A 202 -4.32 6.16 18.78
CA THR A 202 -3.93 5.19 17.74
C THR A 202 -5.03 4.17 17.43
N ASP A 203 -6.21 4.27 18.05
CA ASP A 203 -7.34 3.41 17.74
C ASP A 203 -7.82 3.61 16.29
N ARG A 204 -8.18 2.52 15.65
CA ARG A 204 -8.83 2.52 14.35
C ARG A 204 -10.34 2.53 14.52
N TYR A 205 -11.02 3.35 13.74
CA TYR A 205 -12.47 3.45 13.77
C TYR A 205 -13.10 3.18 12.41
N GLN A 206 -14.14 2.34 12.40
CA GLN A 206 -15.08 2.22 11.31
C GLN A 206 -16.41 2.82 11.77
N ILE A 207 -16.78 3.96 11.24
CA ILE A 207 -18.05 4.62 11.53
C ILE A 207 -19.09 4.06 10.57
N CYS A 208 -20.00 3.24 11.09
CA CYS A 208 -21.10 2.62 10.36
C CYS A 208 -22.30 3.59 10.29
N ASP A 209 -22.09 4.75 9.69
CA ASP A 209 -23.16 5.69 9.40
C ASP A 209 -23.74 5.37 8.02
N TYR A 210 -25.03 5.05 7.96
CA TYR A 210 -25.71 4.72 6.70
C TYR A 210 -25.69 5.88 5.69
N LYS A 211 -25.55 7.14 6.16
CA LYS A 211 -25.47 8.33 5.30
C LYS A 211 -24.08 8.49 4.70
N ARG A 212 -23.03 8.30 5.51
CA ARG A 212 -21.66 8.38 5.06
C ARG A 212 -20.75 7.49 5.90
N PRO A 213 -20.60 6.23 5.51
CA PRO A 213 -19.58 5.37 6.12
C PRO A 213 -18.22 6.06 6.10
N THR A 214 -17.51 5.99 7.22
CA THR A 214 -16.22 6.70 7.39
C THR A 214 -15.24 5.78 8.10
N THR A 215 -14.02 5.69 7.56
CA THR A 215 -12.90 5.00 8.21
C THR A 215 -11.90 6.02 8.74
N ILE A 216 -11.33 5.77 9.91
CA ILE A 216 -10.27 6.60 10.51
C ILE A 216 -9.13 5.67 10.89
N VAL A 217 -7.96 5.91 10.30
CA VAL A 217 -6.78 5.06 10.47
C VAL A 217 -5.59 5.93 10.84
N PRO A 218 -5.23 6.03 12.13
CA PRO A 218 -3.91 6.49 12.52
C PRO A 218 -2.87 5.52 11.94
N ILE A 219 -1.89 6.02 11.18
CA ILE A 219 -0.87 5.19 10.52
C ILE A 219 0.37 5.13 11.42
N THR A 220 1.36 5.96 11.14
CA THR A 220 2.59 6.06 11.92
C THR A 220 2.91 7.53 12.19
N GLY A 221 3.50 7.85 13.33
CA GLY A 221 3.73 9.23 13.73
C GLY A 221 2.40 9.98 13.89
N GLN A 222 2.30 11.15 13.28
CA GLN A 222 1.10 12.01 13.34
C GLN A 222 0.26 11.92 12.05
N HIS A 223 0.50 10.90 11.22
CA HIS A 223 -0.21 10.70 9.96
C HIS A 223 -1.51 9.93 10.22
N VAL A 224 -2.64 10.48 9.78
CA VAL A 224 -3.97 9.87 9.90
C VAL A 224 -4.61 9.82 8.53
N ARG A 225 -5.10 8.64 8.16
CA ARG A 225 -5.93 8.45 6.98
C ARG A 225 -7.40 8.48 7.35
N TRP A 226 -8.15 9.22 6.56
CA TRP A 226 -9.61 9.24 6.57
C TRP A 226 -10.11 8.71 5.24
N GLU A 227 -11.17 7.93 5.30
CA GLU A 227 -11.85 7.47 4.10
C GLU A 227 -13.34 7.76 4.25
N PHE A 228 -13.90 8.45 3.27
CA PHE A 228 -15.32 8.83 3.26
C PHE A 228 -15.98 8.23 2.04
N LYS A 229 -17.08 7.48 2.23
CA LYS A 229 -17.85 6.96 1.11
C LYS A 229 -18.41 8.12 0.27
N VAL A 230 -18.29 8.02 -1.04
CA VAL A 230 -18.95 8.91 -2.01
C VAL A 230 -20.40 8.46 -2.17
N ASN A 231 -21.33 9.39 -2.07
CA ASN A 231 -22.76 9.13 -2.31
C ASN A 231 -23.12 9.51 -3.75
N PRO A 232 -24.21 8.96 -4.33
CA PRO A 232 -24.59 9.24 -5.71
C PRO A 232 -24.83 10.73 -6.05
N ASP A 233 -25.22 11.51 -5.03
CA ASP A 233 -25.51 12.95 -5.17
C ASP A 233 -24.28 13.84 -4.89
N ASP A 234 -23.12 13.26 -4.58
CA ASP A 234 -21.90 14.01 -4.30
C ASP A 234 -21.24 14.47 -5.61
N ASN A 235 -20.66 15.67 -5.57
CA ASN A 235 -19.74 16.15 -6.59
C ASN A 235 -18.31 15.94 -6.11
N LEU A 236 -17.51 15.16 -6.83
CA LEU A 236 -16.15 14.76 -6.44
C LEU A 236 -15.22 15.96 -6.26
N GLU A 237 -15.24 16.94 -7.17
CA GLU A 237 -14.40 18.13 -7.05
C GLU A 237 -14.70 18.90 -5.76
N THR A 238 -15.98 18.95 -5.38
CA THR A 238 -16.40 19.56 -4.10
C THR A 238 -16.02 18.74 -2.90
N LEU A 239 -16.05 17.39 -2.99
CA LEU A 239 -15.65 16.51 -1.88
C LEU A 239 -14.15 16.54 -1.62
N GLU A 240 -13.33 16.71 -2.65
CA GLU A 240 -11.87 16.78 -2.55
C GLU A 240 -11.36 18.15 -2.08
N ASP A 241 -12.24 19.17 -2.03
CA ASP A 241 -11.89 20.48 -1.51
C ASP A 241 -11.58 20.44 0.00
N GLU A 242 -10.47 21.03 0.40
CA GLU A 242 -9.98 21.02 1.80
C GLU A 242 -11.02 21.50 2.81
N LYS A 243 -11.79 22.53 2.50
CA LYS A 243 -12.83 23.06 3.38
C LYS A 243 -13.94 22.03 3.64
N ASN A 244 -14.33 21.28 2.62
CA ASN A 244 -15.35 20.23 2.74
C ASN A 244 -14.81 18.99 3.43
N ILE A 245 -13.56 18.61 3.14
CA ILE A 245 -12.85 17.56 3.88
C ILE A 245 -12.84 17.87 5.37
N ARG A 246 -12.42 19.07 5.76
CA ARG A 246 -12.42 19.48 7.17
C ARG A 246 -13.80 19.44 7.80
N LYS A 247 -14.87 19.78 7.05
CA LYS A 247 -16.25 19.63 7.54
C LYS A 247 -16.62 18.17 7.79
N MET A 248 -16.21 17.25 6.89
CA MET A 248 -16.45 15.81 7.06
C MET A 248 -15.65 15.23 8.23
N MET A 249 -14.43 15.68 8.47
CA MET A 249 -13.59 15.27 9.59
C MET A 249 -14.13 15.78 10.94
N LYS A 250 -14.72 16.98 10.97
CA LYS A 250 -15.13 17.68 12.21
C LYS A 250 -15.89 16.80 13.22
N PRO A 251 -16.93 16.02 12.84
CA PRO A 251 -17.69 15.21 13.80
C PRO A 251 -16.87 14.13 14.49
N HIS A 252 -15.67 13.83 13.97
CA HIS A 252 -14.87 12.69 14.37
C HIS A 252 -13.50 13.03 14.95
N LEU A 253 -13.04 14.29 14.83
CA LEU A 253 -11.70 14.73 15.29
C LEU A 253 -11.44 14.42 16.77
N TRP A 254 -12.46 14.55 17.63
CA TRP A 254 -12.35 14.27 19.05
C TRP A 254 -11.92 12.82 19.36
N ARG A 255 -12.09 11.88 18.40
CA ARG A 255 -11.66 10.49 18.56
C ARG A 255 -10.14 10.35 18.48
N LEU A 256 -9.50 11.24 17.74
CA LEU A 256 -8.03 11.31 17.71
C LEU A 256 -7.50 12.04 18.95
N ASN A 257 -8.02 13.23 19.20
CA ASN A 257 -7.77 14.03 20.38
C ASN A 257 -8.77 15.20 20.39
N PRO A 258 -9.53 15.42 21.49
CA PRO A 258 -10.52 16.49 21.57
C PRO A 258 -9.92 17.91 21.49
N GLU A 259 -8.62 18.06 21.72
CA GLU A 259 -7.91 19.34 21.67
C GLU A 259 -7.48 19.75 20.26
N ILE A 260 -7.61 18.87 19.26
CA ILE A 260 -7.20 19.18 17.88
C ILE A 260 -8.20 20.15 17.24
N PRO A 261 -7.78 21.40 16.94
CA PRO A 261 -8.65 22.34 16.25
C PRO A 261 -8.87 21.92 14.78
N LEU A 262 -10.06 22.19 14.26
CA LEU A 262 -10.43 21.81 12.89
C LEU A 262 -9.49 22.37 11.80
N HIS A 263 -8.87 23.51 12.07
CA HIS A 263 -7.98 24.20 11.12
C HIS A 263 -6.49 23.86 11.31
N SER A 264 -6.14 23.06 12.35
CA SER A 264 -4.75 22.65 12.58
C SER A 264 -4.36 21.49 11.63
N GLY A 265 -3.07 21.25 11.53
CA GLY A 265 -2.51 20.18 10.72
C GLY A 265 -2.52 20.47 9.22
N LYS A 266 -2.00 19.52 8.43
CA LYS A 266 -1.79 19.66 7.00
C LYS A 266 -2.50 18.55 6.23
N LEU A 267 -3.29 18.90 5.23
CA LEU A 267 -3.78 17.97 4.22
C LEU A 267 -2.61 17.58 3.32
N LEU A 268 -2.29 16.29 3.27
CA LEU A 268 -1.23 15.74 2.42
C LEU A 268 -1.78 15.32 1.06
N ARG A 269 -2.97 14.72 1.06
CA ARG A 269 -3.66 14.24 -0.14
C ARG A 269 -5.16 14.22 0.08
N SER A 270 -5.89 14.48 -0.99
CA SER A 270 -7.29 14.11 -1.17
C SER A 270 -7.44 13.49 -2.55
N SER A 271 -8.07 12.34 -2.64
CA SER A 271 -8.26 11.64 -3.91
C SER A 271 -9.41 10.66 -3.82
N ALA A 272 -10.32 10.72 -4.80
CA ALA A 272 -11.30 9.66 -5.03
C ALA A 272 -10.65 8.44 -5.71
N TYR A 273 -11.13 7.25 -5.38
CA TYR A 273 -10.74 5.98 -6.01
C TYR A 273 -11.89 4.99 -6.00
#